data_d9c3587450746306a9d96edd76cdcafe
#
_entry.id   d9c3587450746306a9d96edd76cdcafe
#
_cell.length_a   1.000
_cell.length_b   1.000
_cell.length_c   1.000
_cell.angle_alpha   90.00
_cell.angle_beta   90.00
_cell.angle_gamma   90.00
#
_symmetry.space_group_name_H-M   'P 1'
#
loop_
_entity.id
_entity.type
_entity.pdbx_description
1 polymer ?
#
loop_
_entity_poly.entity_id
_entity_poly.type
_entity_poly.pdbx_seq_one_letter_code
_entity_poly.pdbx_strand_id
1 'polypeptide(L)'
;MDTVENPNAIIWDVTFACPLRCYHCYTESGRRPAKNLSHDEMMRVADAILSLEPQQITLCGGEPLTIKRIVDVARYFADAGLVVFVYTSGWAVPTATVEALAGRVSKIVVSLDGATAATHDRIRGRARSFERATGALARIDAEVGRRLAAGLPAPRFGIDYVVIRSNFDEMDRMCAEVAPRFPHLETLYFGAVVPTGLASRPSFVEHELLRDEQVAELIAPETRRRLQAAAPASVAVETTENFEVQMNPDFLARTPSFRPMEIEPDGEVRAMPIYEGTVGSLLTEDPLVLWRRSRARWDDPFVVESLNAIRTRADWAEAVRRIDLRFGSPEVRERIEARPVHVPMAGRQG
;
A
#
# COMPACT_ATOMS: atom_id res chain seq x y z
N MET A 1 -16.04 -2.26 -30.91
CA MET A 1 -14.78 -1.99 -30.20
C MET A 1 -15.19 -1.59 -28.79
N ASP A 2 -15.06 -2.49 -27.83
CA ASP A 2 -15.32 -2.14 -26.44
C ASP A 2 -14.31 -1.05 -26.05
N THR A 3 -14.80 0.14 -25.76
CA THR A 3 -13.99 1.23 -25.26
C THR A 3 -13.58 0.86 -23.84
N VAL A 4 -12.37 0.34 -23.69
CA VAL A 4 -11.81 0.11 -22.36
C VAL A 4 -11.69 1.49 -21.71
N GLU A 5 -12.51 1.74 -20.69
CA GLU A 5 -12.42 2.99 -19.93
C GLU A 5 -11.02 3.15 -19.29
N ASN A 6 -10.55 4.38 -19.19
CA ASN A 6 -9.25 4.72 -18.61
C ASN A 6 -9.12 4.24 -17.17
N PRO A 7 -7.90 4.02 -16.68
CA PRO A 7 -7.68 3.78 -15.26
C PRO A 7 -8.16 5.01 -14.46
N ASN A 8 -8.89 4.77 -13.39
CA ASN A 8 -9.39 5.88 -12.55
C ASN A 8 -8.55 6.08 -11.28
N ALA A 9 -7.71 5.13 -10.92
CA ALA A 9 -6.82 5.19 -9.79
C ALA A 9 -5.41 4.76 -10.19
N ILE A 10 -4.43 5.59 -9.93
CA ILE A 10 -3.02 5.28 -10.17
C ILE A 10 -2.33 4.98 -8.84
N ILE A 11 -1.54 3.91 -8.82
CA ILE A 11 -0.62 3.57 -7.75
C ILE A 11 0.79 3.73 -8.34
N TRP A 12 1.58 4.66 -7.82
CA TRP A 12 2.93 4.85 -8.27
C TRP A 12 3.92 4.54 -7.16
N ASP A 13 4.63 3.43 -7.30
CA ASP A 13 5.81 3.12 -6.51
C ASP A 13 6.96 4.02 -6.97
N VAL A 14 7.16 5.18 -6.35
CA VAL A 14 8.15 6.16 -6.82
C VAL A 14 9.60 5.76 -6.54
N THR A 15 9.82 4.74 -5.71
CA THR A 15 11.13 4.15 -5.40
C THR A 15 10.98 2.77 -4.76
N PHE A 16 11.96 1.89 -4.97
CA PHE A 16 12.12 0.70 -4.14
C PHE A 16 13.16 0.89 -3.02
N ALA A 17 13.79 2.07 -2.91
CA ALA A 17 14.60 2.39 -1.74
C ALA A 17 13.70 2.49 -0.50
N CYS A 18 14.06 1.77 0.55
CA CYS A 18 13.35 1.81 1.82
C CYS A 18 14.33 1.58 2.97
N PRO A 19 14.24 2.36 4.05
CA PRO A 19 15.05 2.12 5.24
C PRO A 19 14.59 0.91 6.05
N LEU A 20 13.37 0.39 5.79
CA LEU A 20 12.77 -0.73 6.51
C LEU A 20 12.99 -2.08 5.81
N ARG A 21 12.64 -3.17 6.52
CA ARG A 21 12.76 -4.56 6.06
C ARG A 21 11.53 -5.36 6.46
N CYS A 22 10.35 -4.81 6.16
CA CYS A 22 9.06 -5.39 6.57
C CYS A 22 8.91 -6.85 6.15
N TYR A 23 8.30 -7.66 7.01
CA TYR A 23 8.10 -9.09 6.74
C TYR A 23 7.11 -9.36 5.62
N HIS A 24 6.12 -8.49 5.46
CA HIS A 24 5.03 -8.59 4.51
C HIS A 24 5.18 -7.66 3.29
N CYS A 25 6.36 -7.07 3.08
CA CYS A 25 6.57 -6.09 2.01
C CYS A 25 6.17 -6.65 0.65
N TYR A 26 5.15 -6.06 0.01
CA TYR A 26 4.65 -6.52 -1.28
C TYR A 26 5.61 -6.18 -2.42
N THR A 27 6.31 -5.04 -2.34
CA THR A 27 7.29 -4.61 -3.35
C THR A 27 8.69 -5.14 -3.10
N GLU A 28 8.96 -5.79 -1.96
CA GLU A 28 10.30 -6.20 -1.51
C GLU A 28 11.30 -5.03 -1.42
N SER A 29 10.78 -3.82 -1.20
CA SER A 29 11.57 -2.59 -1.13
C SER A 29 12.69 -2.68 -0.08
N GLY A 30 13.80 -2.03 -0.42
CA GLY A 30 15.02 -2.10 0.38
C GLY A 30 15.80 -3.42 0.24
N ARG A 31 15.25 -4.43 -0.45
CA ARG A 31 15.89 -5.72 -0.78
C ARG A 31 16.17 -5.89 -2.28
N ARG A 32 15.75 -4.95 -3.08
CA ARG A 32 15.93 -4.89 -4.53
C ARG A 32 16.48 -3.50 -4.94
N PRO A 33 17.02 -3.34 -6.17
CA PRO A 33 17.47 -2.04 -6.68
C PRO A 33 16.37 -0.97 -6.57
N ALA A 34 16.78 0.26 -6.25
CA ALA A 34 15.85 1.38 -6.04
C ALA A 34 15.09 1.79 -7.31
N LYS A 35 15.69 1.62 -8.49
CA LYS A 35 15.15 1.98 -9.83
C LYS A 35 14.68 3.45 -9.91
N ASN A 36 15.39 4.38 -9.27
CA ASN A 36 14.97 5.77 -9.22
C ASN A 36 15.11 6.45 -10.59
N LEU A 37 14.08 7.17 -10.98
CA LEU A 37 14.09 8.12 -12.10
C LEU A 37 14.78 9.43 -11.70
N SER A 38 15.34 10.13 -12.67
CA SER A 38 15.67 11.56 -12.55
C SER A 38 14.38 12.38 -12.39
N HIS A 39 14.49 13.61 -11.93
CA HIS A 39 13.32 14.49 -11.79
C HIS A 39 12.59 14.71 -13.12
N ASP A 40 13.34 14.94 -14.21
CA ASP A 40 12.76 15.17 -15.53
C ASP A 40 12.04 13.91 -16.06
N GLU A 41 12.57 12.72 -15.79
CA GLU A 41 11.90 11.46 -16.12
C GLU A 41 10.64 11.26 -15.26
N MET A 42 10.68 11.59 -13.96
CA MET A 42 9.49 11.58 -13.11
C MET A 42 8.41 12.52 -13.64
N MET A 43 8.77 13.70 -14.12
CA MET A 43 7.78 14.63 -14.69
C MET A 43 7.21 14.12 -16.00
N ARG A 44 8.02 13.47 -16.88
CA ARG A 44 7.51 12.83 -18.09
C ARG A 44 6.54 11.69 -17.78
N VAL A 45 6.82 10.87 -16.76
CA VAL A 45 5.88 9.83 -16.27
C VAL A 45 4.61 10.50 -15.71
N ALA A 46 4.73 11.62 -14.99
CA ALA A 46 3.58 12.34 -14.48
C ALA A 46 2.71 12.91 -15.60
N ASP A 47 3.30 13.45 -16.68
CA ASP A 47 2.55 13.89 -17.87
C ASP A 47 1.82 12.72 -18.54
N ALA A 48 2.49 11.59 -18.69
CA ALA A 48 1.89 10.37 -19.24
C ALA A 48 0.72 9.87 -18.38
N ILE A 49 0.84 9.92 -17.06
CA ILE A 49 -0.25 9.60 -16.12
C ILE A 49 -1.44 10.54 -16.33
N LEU A 50 -1.20 11.87 -16.38
CA LEU A 50 -2.26 12.86 -16.55
C LEU A 50 -3.00 12.71 -17.88
N SER A 51 -2.34 12.23 -18.93
CA SER A 51 -2.99 11.96 -20.23
C SER A 51 -4.04 10.83 -20.19
N LEU A 52 -4.01 10.01 -19.13
CA LEU A 52 -5.03 8.98 -18.86
C LEU A 52 -6.25 9.51 -18.11
N GLU A 53 -6.23 10.78 -17.69
CA GLU A 53 -7.31 11.45 -16.96
C GLU A 53 -7.78 10.69 -15.68
N PRO A 54 -6.87 10.20 -14.82
CA PRO A 54 -7.27 9.52 -13.60
C PRO A 54 -7.91 10.49 -12.61
N GLN A 55 -8.70 9.96 -11.68
CA GLN A 55 -9.31 10.74 -10.60
C GLN A 55 -8.38 10.86 -9.39
N GLN A 56 -7.54 9.84 -9.18
CA GLN A 56 -6.73 9.69 -7.99
C GLN A 56 -5.34 9.15 -8.30
N ILE A 57 -4.37 9.61 -7.52
CA ILE A 57 -3.03 9.02 -7.49
C ILE A 57 -2.60 8.74 -6.06
N THR A 58 -1.98 7.57 -5.87
CA THR A 58 -1.30 7.17 -4.63
C THR A 58 0.20 7.14 -4.88
N LEU A 59 0.94 7.99 -4.19
CA LEU A 59 2.40 8.00 -4.18
C LEU A 59 2.89 7.11 -3.04
N CYS A 60 3.55 6.01 -3.37
CA CYS A 60 3.99 4.98 -2.42
C CYS A 60 5.29 4.31 -2.89
N GLY A 61 5.48 3.02 -2.59
CA GLY A 61 6.62 2.21 -2.97
C GLY A 61 7.44 1.75 -1.77
N GLY A 62 8.74 2.03 -1.75
CA GLY A 62 9.58 1.83 -0.58
C GLY A 62 9.27 2.89 0.49
N GLU A 63 10.05 3.97 0.50
CA GLU A 63 9.71 5.15 1.32
C GLU A 63 9.72 6.38 0.40
N PRO A 64 8.56 6.85 -0.06
CA PRO A 64 8.49 7.92 -1.05
C PRO A 64 9.09 9.24 -0.57
N LEU A 65 9.03 9.52 0.74
CA LEU A 65 9.54 10.76 1.31
C LEU A 65 11.08 10.80 1.40
N THR A 66 11.78 9.76 0.95
CA THR A 66 13.23 9.79 0.72
C THR A 66 13.61 10.41 -0.63
N ILE A 67 12.66 10.55 -1.55
CA ILE A 67 12.87 11.17 -2.87
C ILE A 67 12.86 12.69 -2.70
N LYS A 68 13.96 13.35 -3.04
CA LYS A 68 14.17 14.79 -2.79
C LYS A 68 13.06 15.69 -3.33
N ARG A 69 12.47 15.35 -4.48
CA ARG A 69 11.50 16.20 -5.19
C ARG A 69 10.09 15.60 -5.24
N ILE A 70 9.79 14.65 -4.35
CA ILE A 70 8.47 14.02 -4.31
C ILE A 70 7.35 15.03 -4.02
N VAL A 71 7.64 16.09 -3.27
CA VAL A 71 6.69 17.18 -2.98
C VAL A 71 6.32 17.93 -4.25
N ASP A 72 7.27 18.12 -5.17
CA ASP A 72 7.01 18.78 -6.46
C ASP A 72 6.08 17.90 -7.32
N VAL A 73 6.30 16.59 -7.33
CA VAL A 73 5.45 15.63 -8.04
C VAL A 73 4.05 15.58 -7.43
N ALA A 74 3.94 15.53 -6.10
CA ALA A 74 2.64 15.57 -5.42
C ALA A 74 1.88 16.86 -5.72
N ARG A 75 2.59 18.00 -5.74
CA ARG A 75 2.01 19.30 -6.12
C ARG A 75 1.52 19.31 -7.56
N TYR A 76 2.31 18.77 -8.48
CA TYR A 76 1.96 18.73 -9.90
C TYR A 76 0.62 18.01 -10.13
N PHE A 77 0.41 16.87 -9.50
CA PHE A 77 -0.87 16.17 -9.58
C PHE A 77 -2.02 16.90 -8.88
N ALA A 78 -1.76 17.50 -7.72
CA ALA A 78 -2.77 18.27 -7.00
C ALA A 78 -3.20 19.52 -7.78
N ASP A 79 -2.27 20.23 -8.40
CA ASP A 79 -2.54 21.42 -9.24
C ASP A 79 -3.30 21.01 -10.54
N ALA A 80 -3.14 19.78 -11.01
CA ALA A 80 -3.95 19.18 -12.08
C ALA A 80 -5.34 18.70 -11.62
N GLY A 81 -5.69 18.81 -10.34
CA GLY A 81 -7.01 18.49 -9.80
C GLY A 81 -7.19 17.05 -9.32
N LEU A 82 -6.14 16.23 -9.28
CA LEU A 82 -6.24 14.87 -8.78
C LEU A 82 -6.37 14.83 -7.25
N VAL A 83 -7.06 13.80 -6.77
CA VAL A 83 -6.99 13.38 -5.36
C VAL A 83 -5.63 12.71 -5.13
N VAL A 84 -4.75 13.34 -4.34
CA VAL A 84 -3.39 12.86 -4.11
C VAL A 84 -3.29 12.23 -2.73
N PHE A 85 -2.92 10.95 -2.68
CA PHE A 85 -2.60 10.21 -1.45
C PHE A 85 -1.10 9.98 -1.36
N VAL A 86 -0.55 10.10 -0.16
CA VAL A 86 0.85 9.77 0.14
C VAL A 86 0.89 8.72 1.23
N TYR A 87 1.45 7.55 0.94
CA TYR A 87 1.69 6.49 1.92
C TYR A 87 3.16 6.54 2.36
N THR A 88 3.39 6.55 3.66
CA THR A 88 4.75 6.61 4.23
C THR A 88 4.88 5.67 5.42
N SER A 89 6.08 5.15 5.63
CA SER A 89 6.43 4.44 6.87
C SER A 89 6.66 5.38 8.06
N GLY A 90 6.64 6.69 7.84
CA GLY A 90 6.95 7.68 8.86
C GLY A 90 8.44 7.76 9.24
N TRP A 91 9.33 7.01 8.58
CA TRP A 91 10.75 6.94 8.95
C TRP A 91 11.49 8.27 8.85
N ALA A 92 11.25 9.03 7.78
CA ALA A 92 11.93 10.28 7.48
C ALA A 92 10.93 11.36 7.06
N VAL A 93 10.15 11.87 8.01
CA VAL A 93 9.11 12.87 7.77
C VAL A 93 9.43 14.15 8.59
N PRO A 94 10.36 14.99 8.13
CA PRO A 94 10.66 16.26 8.80
C PRO A 94 9.48 17.24 8.71
N THR A 95 9.38 18.15 9.65
CA THR A 95 8.31 19.16 9.71
C THR A 95 8.16 19.92 8.40
N ALA A 96 9.26 20.37 7.78
CA ALA A 96 9.23 21.06 6.50
C ALA A 96 8.57 20.26 5.36
N THR A 97 8.74 18.92 5.35
CA THR A 97 8.07 18.06 4.38
C THR A 97 6.56 18.00 4.64
N VAL A 98 6.16 17.89 5.92
CA VAL A 98 4.73 17.91 6.30
C VAL A 98 4.08 19.23 5.87
N GLU A 99 4.70 20.37 6.19
CA GLU A 99 4.23 21.70 5.80
C GLU A 99 4.08 21.86 4.27
N ALA A 100 5.06 21.35 3.52
CA ALA A 100 5.06 21.41 2.06
C ALA A 100 3.97 20.55 1.41
N LEU A 101 3.65 19.38 2.01
CA LEU A 101 2.58 18.50 1.56
C LEU A 101 1.19 18.99 2.00
N ALA A 102 1.07 19.55 3.20
CA ALA A 102 -0.20 19.78 3.88
C ALA A 102 -1.18 20.73 3.18
N GLY A 103 -0.71 21.56 2.25
CA GLY A 103 -1.58 22.42 1.44
C GLY A 103 -1.92 21.85 0.07
N ARG A 104 -1.49 20.64 -0.23
CA ARG A 104 -1.50 20.10 -1.59
C ARG A 104 -2.11 18.70 -1.68
N VAL A 105 -1.76 17.81 -0.75
CA VAL A 105 -2.24 16.43 -0.78
C VAL A 105 -3.59 16.30 -0.06
N SER A 106 -4.40 15.36 -0.53
CA SER A 106 -5.73 15.10 0.03
C SER A 106 -5.65 14.25 1.30
N LYS A 107 -4.69 13.31 1.35
CA LYS A 107 -4.50 12.42 2.50
C LYS A 107 -3.06 11.98 2.65
N ILE A 108 -2.60 11.93 3.90
CA ILE A 108 -1.33 11.31 4.28
C ILE A 108 -1.65 10.05 5.12
N VAL A 109 -1.12 8.92 4.73
CA VAL A 109 -1.33 7.64 5.43
C VAL A 109 0.00 7.15 5.98
N VAL A 110 0.05 6.94 7.29
CA VAL A 110 1.24 6.42 7.97
C VAL A 110 1.04 4.96 8.32
N SER A 111 1.96 4.13 7.89
CA SER A 111 1.92 2.71 8.20
C SER A 111 2.36 2.44 9.64
N LEU A 112 1.50 1.78 10.43
CA LEU A 112 1.79 1.45 11.84
C LEU A 112 1.19 0.10 12.23
N ASP A 113 1.98 -0.98 12.20
CA ASP A 113 1.53 -2.39 12.34
C ASP A 113 1.63 -2.94 13.75
N GLY A 114 1.54 -2.12 14.77
CA GLY A 114 1.54 -2.54 16.16
C GLY A 114 1.26 -1.38 17.11
N ALA A 115 0.58 -1.66 18.20
CA ALA A 115 0.33 -0.69 19.27
C ALA A 115 1.56 -0.48 20.15
N THR A 116 2.59 -1.31 19.99
CA THR A 116 3.85 -1.27 20.75
C THR A 116 5.06 -1.21 19.84
N ALA A 117 6.17 -0.63 20.36
CA ALA A 117 7.45 -0.66 19.66
C ALA A 117 7.94 -2.09 19.41
N ALA A 118 7.73 -2.98 20.36
CA ALA A 118 8.15 -4.39 20.24
C ALA A 118 7.52 -5.08 19.05
N THR A 119 6.24 -4.87 18.81
CA THR A 119 5.50 -5.47 17.69
C THR A 119 5.80 -4.76 16.38
N HIS A 120 5.66 -3.45 16.34
CA HIS A 120 5.87 -2.68 15.12
C HIS A 120 7.30 -2.79 14.58
N ASP A 121 8.31 -2.58 15.42
CA ASP A 121 9.73 -2.61 15.03
C ASP A 121 10.12 -3.99 14.48
N ARG A 122 9.59 -5.06 15.08
CA ARG A 122 9.77 -6.42 14.60
C ARG A 122 9.18 -6.63 13.22
N ILE A 123 7.91 -6.25 13.02
CA ILE A 123 7.20 -6.44 11.74
C ILE A 123 7.85 -5.61 10.64
N ARG A 124 8.21 -4.37 10.94
CA ARG A 124 8.88 -3.45 10.02
C ARG A 124 10.37 -3.73 9.85
N GLY A 125 10.92 -4.67 10.64
CA GLY A 125 12.29 -5.17 10.52
C GLY A 125 13.36 -4.11 10.84
N ARG A 126 13.04 -3.12 11.69
CA ARG A 126 13.98 -2.08 12.09
C ARG A 126 13.62 -1.46 13.45
N ALA A 127 14.59 -1.45 14.36
CA ALA A 127 14.46 -0.79 15.66
C ALA A 127 14.13 0.71 15.49
N ARG A 128 13.33 1.23 16.42
CA ARG A 128 12.86 2.62 16.47
C ARG A 128 11.92 3.02 15.31
N SER A 129 11.41 2.10 14.51
CA SER A 129 10.42 2.42 13.48
C SER A 129 9.10 2.89 14.08
N PHE A 130 8.68 2.34 15.22
CA PHE A 130 7.52 2.80 15.98
C PHE A 130 7.65 4.25 16.45
N GLU A 131 8.78 4.58 17.06
CA GLU A 131 9.07 5.95 17.51
C GLU A 131 9.03 6.95 16.36
N ARG A 132 9.60 6.56 15.20
CA ARG A 132 9.62 7.41 14.02
C ARG A 132 8.25 7.59 13.40
N ALA A 133 7.48 6.51 13.25
CA ALA A 133 6.11 6.56 12.73
C ALA A 133 5.18 7.39 13.62
N THR A 134 5.21 7.16 14.93
CA THR A 134 4.41 7.96 15.88
C THR A 134 4.87 9.41 15.96
N GLY A 135 6.18 9.68 15.84
CA GLY A 135 6.71 11.03 15.71
C GLY A 135 6.29 11.72 14.41
N ALA A 136 6.17 10.99 13.31
CA ALA A 136 5.62 11.52 12.06
C ALA A 136 4.14 11.87 12.20
N LEU A 137 3.34 10.96 12.78
CA LEU A 137 1.92 11.21 13.08
C LEU A 137 1.74 12.46 13.94
N ALA A 138 2.56 12.65 14.99
CA ALA A 138 2.49 13.85 15.84
C ALA A 138 2.79 15.14 15.08
N ARG A 139 3.75 15.13 14.14
CA ARG A 139 4.05 16.31 13.30
C ARG A 139 2.91 16.61 12.30
N ILE A 140 2.32 15.56 11.71
CA ILE A 140 1.18 15.70 10.81
C ILE A 140 -0.02 16.27 11.58
N ASP A 141 -0.34 15.71 12.74
CA ASP A 141 -1.43 16.15 13.62
C ASP A 141 -1.27 17.63 14.02
N ALA A 142 -0.07 18.03 14.43
CA ALA A 142 0.23 19.41 14.81
C ALA A 142 0.04 20.37 13.63
N GLU A 143 0.49 20.01 12.42
CA GLU A 143 0.32 20.85 11.23
C GLU A 143 -1.15 20.92 10.79
N VAL A 144 -1.88 19.82 10.84
CA VAL A 144 -3.33 19.80 10.56
C VAL A 144 -4.04 20.73 11.53
N GLY A 145 -3.78 20.62 12.84
CA GLY A 145 -4.37 21.50 13.87
C GLY A 145 -4.03 22.96 13.64
N ARG A 146 -2.78 23.29 13.34
CA ARG A 146 -2.34 24.66 13.02
C ARG A 146 -3.10 25.23 11.81
N ARG A 147 -3.27 24.43 10.75
CA ARG A 147 -3.98 24.86 9.53
C ARG A 147 -5.47 25.08 9.79
N LEU A 148 -6.11 24.15 10.48
CA LEU A 148 -7.53 24.26 10.85
C LEU A 148 -7.79 25.49 11.71
N ALA A 149 -6.93 25.77 12.70
CA ALA A 149 -7.03 26.97 13.53
C ALA A 149 -6.84 28.27 12.73
N ALA A 150 -6.10 28.22 11.63
CA ALA A 150 -5.89 29.35 10.72
C ALA A 150 -6.93 29.44 9.58
N GLY A 151 -7.93 28.55 9.54
CA GLY A 151 -8.92 28.49 8.46
C GLY A 151 -8.33 28.08 7.11
N LEU A 152 -7.20 27.39 7.10
CA LEU A 152 -6.50 26.95 5.88
C LEU A 152 -6.90 25.50 5.54
N PRO A 153 -6.89 25.12 4.25
CA PRO A 153 -7.06 23.75 3.84
C PRO A 153 -6.01 22.85 4.49
N ALA A 154 -6.44 21.72 5.07
CA ALA A 154 -5.58 20.73 5.70
C ALA A 154 -5.79 19.34 5.06
N PRO A 155 -4.74 18.51 4.94
CA PRO A 155 -4.91 17.15 4.48
C PRO A 155 -5.62 16.33 5.57
N ARG A 156 -6.40 15.35 5.15
CA ARG A 156 -6.78 14.26 6.04
C ARG A 156 -5.57 13.40 6.35
N PHE A 157 -5.54 12.72 7.47
CA PHE A 157 -4.52 11.70 7.69
C PHE A 157 -5.06 10.49 8.45
N GLY A 158 -4.38 9.38 8.28
CA GLY A 158 -4.79 8.11 8.86
C GLY A 158 -3.62 7.18 9.14
N ILE A 159 -3.94 6.12 9.85
CA ILE A 159 -3.04 4.99 10.10
C ILE A 159 -3.51 3.82 9.23
N ASP A 160 -2.58 3.21 8.49
CA ASP A 160 -2.74 1.94 7.82
C ASP A 160 -2.05 0.85 8.63
N TYR A 161 -2.85 -0.11 9.11
CA TYR A 161 -2.42 -1.23 9.94
C TYR A 161 -2.61 -2.52 9.15
N VAL A 162 -1.52 -3.08 8.66
CA VAL A 162 -1.55 -4.39 8.01
C VAL A 162 -1.66 -5.48 9.06
N VAL A 163 -2.82 -6.14 9.09
CA VAL A 163 -3.12 -7.19 10.06
C VAL A 163 -2.50 -8.52 9.61
N ILE A 164 -1.65 -9.08 10.46
CA ILE A 164 -1.05 -10.40 10.34
C ILE A 164 -1.30 -11.17 11.64
N ARG A 165 -0.98 -12.47 11.66
CA ARG A 165 -1.28 -13.30 12.84
C ARG A 165 -0.64 -12.77 14.13
N SER A 166 0.60 -12.30 14.06
CA SER A 166 1.38 -11.87 15.23
C SER A 166 1.01 -10.48 15.78
N ASN A 167 0.14 -9.72 15.13
CA ASN A 167 -0.35 -8.42 15.62
C ASN A 167 -1.88 -8.34 15.73
N PHE A 168 -2.57 -9.44 15.46
CA PHE A 168 -4.04 -9.49 15.44
C PHE A 168 -4.65 -8.98 16.77
N ASP A 169 -4.07 -9.39 17.88
CA ASP A 169 -4.59 -9.07 19.22
C ASP A 169 -4.25 -7.65 19.70
N GLU A 170 -3.48 -6.86 18.93
CA GLU A 170 -3.13 -5.49 19.29
C GLU A 170 -4.09 -4.42 18.71
N MET A 171 -5.10 -4.81 17.94
CA MET A 171 -6.04 -3.85 17.30
C MET A 171 -6.81 -3.01 18.32
N ASP A 172 -7.29 -3.60 19.40
CA ASP A 172 -7.99 -2.85 20.47
C ASP A 172 -7.07 -1.83 21.15
N ARG A 173 -5.82 -2.21 21.40
CA ARG A 173 -4.82 -1.30 21.96
C ARG A 173 -4.48 -0.16 21.00
N MET A 174 -4.43 -0.42 19.70
CA MET A 174 -4.23 0.61 18.69
C MET A 174 -5.35 1.66 18.78
N CYS A 175 -6.59 1.23 18.90
CA CYS A 175 -7.75 2.09 19.06
C CYS A 175 -7.75 2.88 20.39
N ALA A 176 -7.48 2.18 21.51
CA ALA A 176 -7.63 2.73 22.86
C ALA A 176 -6.41 3.52 23.34
N GLU A 177 -5.19 3.16 22.92
CA GLU A 177 -3.95 3.72 23.49
C GLU A 177 -3.16 4.57 22.49
N VAL A 178 -3.25 4.27 21.18
CA VAL A 178 -2.42 4.95 20.17
C VAL A 178 -3.24 6.04 19.45
N ALA A 179 -4.42 5.73 18.95
CA ALA A 179 -5.26 6.69 18.23
C ALA A 179 -5.56 7.98 19.04
N PRO A 180 -5.84 7.93 20.36
CA PRO A 180 -6.11 9.14 21.15
C PRO A 180 -4.95 10.12 21.26
N ARG A 181 -3.73 9.70 20.90
CA ARG A 181 -2.53 10.57 20.91
C ARG A 181 -2.54 11.61 19.79
N PHE A 182 -3.46 11.48 18.82
CA PHE A 182 -3.53 12.31 17.61
C PHE A 182 -4.95 12.87 17.45
N PRO A 183 -5.27 14.04 18.05
CA PRO A 183 -6.60 14.61 18.06
C PRO A 183 -7.28 14.84 16.70
N HIS A 184 -6.47 15.02 15.64
CA HIS A 184 -6.97 15.25 14.28
C HIS A 184 -6.85 14.00 13.38
N LEU A 185 -6.54 12.83 13.95
CA LEU A 185 -6.56 11.57 13.22
C LEU A 185 -7.99 11.29 12.73
N GLU A 186 -8.15 11.01 11.45
CA GLU A 186 -9.47 10.75 10.86
C GLU A 186 -9.77 9.27 10.65
N THR A 187 -8.77 8.48 10.29
CA THR A 187 -9.00 7.07 9.93
C THR A 187 -7.98 6.13 10.54
N LEU A 188 -8.48 4.99 10.99
CA LEU A 188 -7.69 3.85 11.41
C LEU A 188 -8.16 2.64 10.60
N TYR A 189 -7.32 2.18 9.69
CA TYR A 189 -7.63 1.15 8.73
C TYR A 189 -6.91 -0.15 9.09
N PHE A 190 -7.67 -1.21 9.36
CA PHE A 190 -7.17 -2.56 9.63
C PHE A 190 -7.40 -3.45 8.42
N GLY A 191 -6.38 -3.64 7.62
CA GLY A 191 -6.44 -4.48 6.44
C GLY A 191 -5.74 -5.82 6.64
N ALA A 192 -6.41 -6.94 6.36
CA ALA A 192 -5.73 -8.22 6.30
C ALA A 192 -4.58 -8.15 5.28
N VAL A 193 -3.40 -8.67 5.65
CA VAL A 193 -2.26 -8.68 4.74
C VAL A 193 -2.62 -9.29 3.39
N VAL A 194 -2.31 -8.60 2.31
CA VAL A 194 -2.42 -9.16 0.96
C VAL A 194 -1.26 -10.13 0.74
N PRO A 195 -1.50 -11.40 0.37
CA PRO A 195 -0.45 -12.42 0.29
C PRO A 195 0.40 -12.32 -0.98
N THR A 196 1.01 -11.15 -1.19
CA THR A 196 1.89 -10.88 -2.33
C THR A 196 3.33 -10.54 -1.88
N GLY A 197 4.27 -10.50 -2.80
CA GLY A 197 5.67 -10.24 -2.47
C GLY A 197 6.17 -11.16 -1.36
N LEU A 198 6.74 -10.58 -0.29
CA LEU A 198 7.24 -11.37 0.84
C LEU A 198 6.13 -12.08 1.63
N ALA A 199 4.89 -11.63 1.56
CA ALA A 199 3.77 -12.28 2.23
C ALA A 199 3.27 -13.54 1.51
N SER A 200 3.67 -13.78 0.25
CA SER A 200 3.33 -15.02 -0.47
C SER A 200 4.28 -16.19 -0.17
N ARG A 201 5.37 -15.98 0.59
CA ARG A 201 6.32 -17.07 0.92
C ARG A 201 5.65 -18.17 1.73
N PRO A 202 5.94 -19.46 1.46
CA PRO A 202 5.35 -20.56 2.23
C PRO A 202 5.52 -20.40 3.74
N SER A 203 6.72 -20.02 4.20
CA SER A 203 7.00 -19.81 5.61
C SER A 203 6.24 -18.64 6.24
N PHE A 204 5.93 -17.58 5.48
CA PHE A 204 5.07 -16.50 5.97
C PHE A 204 3.60 -16.94 6.01
N VAL A 205 3.14 -17.65 4.99
CA VAL A 205 1.78 -18.23 4.95
C VAL A 205 1.52 -19.14 6.15
N GLU A 206 2.48 -19.99 6.48
CA GLU A 206 2.39 -20.90 7.62
C GLU A 206 2.26 -20.18 8.96
N HIS A 207 3.02 -19.09 9.17
CA HIS A 207 3.18 -18.50 10.49
C HIS A 207 2.44 -17.17 10.69
N GLU A 208 2.31 -16.34 9.66
CA GLU A 208 1.83 -14.95 9.80
C GLU A 208 0.56 -14.63 8.99
N LEU A 209 0.25 -15.38 7.93
CA LEU A 209 -0.97 -15.16 7.18
C LEU A 209 -2.18 -15.49 8.06
N LEU A 210 -3.17 -14.60 8.10
CA LEU A 210 -4.39 -14.84 8.87
C LEU A 210 -5.08 -16.12 8.41
N ARG A 211 -5.59 -16.87 9.38
CA ARG A 211 -6.48 -18.02 9.13
C ARG A 211 -7.86 -17.50 8.71
N ASP A 212 -8.63 -18.33 8.03
CA ASP A 212 -9.96 -17.92 7.52
C ASP A 212 -10.90 -17.48 8.66
N GLU A 213 -10.81 -18.11 9.85
CA GLU A 213 -11.57 -17.71 11.03
C GLU A 213 -11.16 -16.31 11.54
N GLN A 214 -9.86 -15.98 11.51
CA GLN A 214 -9.36 -14.65 11.89
C GLN A 214 -9.76 -13.58 10.86
N VAL A 215 -9.82 -13.93 9.57
CA VAL A 215 -10.34 -13.02 8.55
C VAL A 215 -11.83 -12.78 8.77
N ALA A 216 -12.61 -13.83 9.00
CA ALA A 216 -14.03 -13.71 9.31
C ALA A 216 -14.27 -12.85 10.56
N GLU A 217 -13.45 -13.02 11.60
CA GLU A 217 -13.50 -12.17 12.80
C GLU A 217 -13.14 -10.71 12.47
N LEU A 218 -12.06 -10.47 11.72
CA LEU A 218 -11.62 -9.12 11.36
C LEU A 218 -12.72 -8.31 10.66
N ILE A 219 -13.41 -8.93 9.70
CA ILE A 219 -14.45 -8.23 8.90
C ILE A 219 -15.83 -8.29 9.54
N ALA A 220 -15.99 -8.99 10.67
CA ALA A 220 -17.28 -9.09 11.36
C ALA A 220 -17.77 -7.69 11.80
N PRO A 221 -19.05 -7.38 11.61
CA PRO A 221 -19.62 -6.10 12.08
C PRO A 221 -19.43 -5.86 13.59
N GLU A 222 -19.40 -6.94 14.37
CA GLU A 222 -19.15 -6.93 15.83
C GLU A 222 -17.75 -6.41 16.14
N THR A 223 -16.74 -6.93 15.46
CA THR A 223 -15.35 -6.50 15.60
C THR A 223 -15.21 -5.03 15.25
N ARG A 224 -15.77 -4.61 14.11
CA ARG A 224 -15.74 -3.20 13.73
C ARG A 224 -16.43 -2.30 14.77
N ARG A 225 -17.59 -2.70 15.29
CA ARG A 225 -18.29 -1.94 16.35
C ARG A 225 -17.46 -1.85 17.64
N ARG A 226 -16.84 -2.95 18.05
CA ARG A 226 -15.96 -3.02 19.23
C ARG A 226 -14.75 -2.08 19.08
N LEU A 227 -14.04 -2.17 17.97
CA LEU A 227 -12.90 -1.32 17.66
C LEU A 227 -13.29 0.16 17.58
N GLN A 228 -14.43 0.47 16.93
CA GLN A 228 -14.96 1.83 16.83
C GLN A 228 -15.31 2.40 18.22
N ALA A 229 -15.88 1.58 19.11
CA ALA A 229 -16.19 2.00 20.47
C ALA A 229 -14.94 2.24 21.33
N ALA A 230 -13.82 1.59 21.02
CA ALA A 230 -12.55 1.78 21.70
C ALA A 230 -11.76 2.99 21.19
N ALA A 231 -12.00 3.44 19.96
CA ALA A 231 -11.34 4.58 19.34
C ALA A 231 -12.02 5.91 19.73
N PRO A 232 -11.30 7.06 19.60
CA PRO A 232 -11.95 8.38 19.72
C PRO A 232 -13.10 8.52 18.71
N ALA A 233 -14.17 9.19 19.10
CA ALA A 233 -15.37 9.35 18.27
C ALA A 233 -15.10 10.07 16.94
N SER A 234 -14.03 10.86 16.85
CA SER A 234 -13.57 11.53 15.63
C SER A 234 -12.87 10.61 14.63
N VAL A 235 -12.45 9.42 15.05
CA VAL A 235 -11.70 8.46 14.23
C VAL A 235 -12.64 7.45 13.61
N ALA A 236 -12.70 7.38 12.29
CA ALA A 236 -13.38 6.31 11.59
C ALA A 236 -12.53 5.03 11.60
N VAL A 237 -13.05 3.93 12.13
CA VAL A 237 -12.39 2.64 12.13
C VAL A 237 -12.95 1.80 10.98
N GLU A 238 -12.05 1.31 10.15
CA GLU A 238 -12.38 0.46 9.01
C GLU A 238 -11.65 -0.88 9.10
N THR A 239 -12.31 -1.95 8.71
CA THR A 239 -11.75 -3.30 8.65
C THR A 239 -12.02 -3.91 7.27
N THR A 240 -11.03 -4.58 6.67
CA THR A 240 -11.17 -5.22 5.37
C THR A 240 -10.31 -6.47 5.23
N GLU A 241 -10.76 -7.38 4.41
CA GLU A 241 -9.97 -8.53 3.96
C GLU A 241 -9.12 -8.23 2.72
N ASN A 242 -9.23 -7.03 2.14
CA ASN A 242 -8.54 -6.62 0.90
C ASN A 242 -8.85 -7.55 -0.30
N PHE A 243 -10.08 -8.07 -0.37
CA PHE A 243 -10.45 -9.01 -1.43
C PHE A 243 -10.37 -8.38 -2.83
N GLU A 244 -10.69 -7.09 -2.94
CA GLU A 244 -10.73 -6.34 -4.20
C GLU A 244 -9.37 -6.34 -4.95
N VAL A 245 -8.26 -6.33 -4.22
CA VAL A 245 -6.93 -6.30 -4.86
C VAL A 245 -6.51 -7.64 -5.47
N GLN A 246 -7.32 -8.68 -5.27
CA GLN A 246 -7.12 -9.99 -5.89
C GLN A 246 -7.29 -9.96 -7.42
N MET A 247 -7.99 -8.96 -7.95
CA MET A 247 -8.37 -8.87 -9.38
C MET A 247 -9.18 -10.07 -9.86
N ASN A 248 -9.96 -10.69 -8.96
CA ASN A 248 -10.80 -11.83 -9.32
C ASN A 248 -11.80 -11.41 -10.41
N PRO A 249 -11.95 -12.17 -11.51
CA PRO A 249 -12.82 -11.82 -12.64
C PRO A 249 -14.27 -11.54 -12.25
N ASP A 250 -14.83 -12.34 -11.32
CA ASP A 250 -16.20 -12.15 -10.84
C ASP A 250 -16.36 -10.85 -10.05
N PHE A 251 -15.34 -10.47 -9.27
CA PHE A 251 -15.33 -9.20 -8.56
C PHE A 251 -15.24 -8.03 -9.54
N LEU A 252 -14.32 -8.08 -10.50
CA LEU A 252 -14.13 -7.03 -11.51
C LEU A 252 -15.39 -6.83 -12.38
N ALA A 253 -16.08 -7.91 -12.74
CA ALA A 253 -17.33 -7.83 -13.49
C ALA A 253 -18.45 -7.11 -12.71
N ARG A 254 -18.47 -7.26 -11.37
CA ARG A 254 -19.45 -6.58 -10.50
C ARG A 254 -19.02 -5.16 -10.09
N THR A 255 -17.75 -4.82 -10.25
CA THR A 255 -17.18 -3.55 -9.83
C THR A 255 -16.43 -2.88 -10.97
N PRO A 256 -17.14 -2.49 -12.06
CA PRO A 256 -16.49 -1.93 -13.26
C PRO A 256 -15.78 -0.60 -13.01
N SER A 257 -16.12 0.10 -11.91
CA SER A 257 -15.43 1.31 -11.49
C SER A 257 -14.06 1.05 -10.84
N PHE A 258 -13.69 -0.20 -10.53
CA PHE A 258 -12.39 -0.56 -9.97
C PHE A 258 -11.38 -0.76 -11.12
N ARG A 259 -10.65 0.29 -11.46
CA ARG A 259 -9.70 0.33 -12.58
C ARG A 259 -8.34 0.89 -12.15
N PRO A 260 -7.65 0.19 -11.22
CA PRO A 260 -6.34 0.62 -10.77
C PRO A 260 -5.26 0.29 -11.80
N MET A 261 -4.26 1.17 -11.93
CA MET A 261 -3.02 0.94 -12.68
C MET A 261 -1.84 1.18 -11.75
N GLU A 262 -0.90 0.24 -11.71
CA GLU A 262 0.30 0.34 -10.88
C GLU A 262 1.53 0.58 -11.74
N ILE A 263 2.38 1.50 -11.30
CA ILE A 263 3.59 1.95 -12.00
C ILE A 263 4.78 1.73 -11.08
N GLU A 264 5.83 1.08 -11.60
CA GLU A 264 7.11 0.87 -10.90
C GLU A 264 7.98 2.14 -10.91
N PRO A 265 9.02 2.21 -10.08
CA PRO A 265 9.87 3.41 -9.95
C PRO A 265 10.56 3.86 -11.24
N ASP A 266 10.79 2.95 -12.18
CA ASP A 266 11.42 3.20 -13.48
C ASP A 266 10.41 3.57 -14.59
N GLY A 267 9.14 3.76 -14.25
CA GLY A 267 8.07 4.09 -15.19
C GLY A 267 7.47 2.88 -15.90
N GLU A 268 7.90 1.66 -15.55
CA GLU A 268 7.30 0.42 -16.06
C GLU A 268 5.88 0.25 -15.49
N VAL A 269 4.94 -0.13 -16.34
CA VAL A 269 3.54 -0.39 -15.95
C VAL A 269 3.38 -1.86 -15.60
N ARG A 270 2.92 -2.16 -14.39
CA ARG A 270 2.54 -3.52 -14.02
C ARG A 270 1.32 -3.98 -14.82
N ALA A 271 1.37 -5.23 -15.25
CA ALA A 271 0.24 -5.82 -15.96
C ALA A 271 -1.01 -5.92 -15.07
N MET A 272 -0.80 -6.22 -13.80
CA MET A 272 -1.82 -6.24 -12.76
C MET A 272 -1.24 -5.63 -11.48
N PRO A 273 -1.95 -4.72 -10.79
CA PRO A 273 -1.52 -4.24 -9.48
C PRO A 273 -1.20 -5.39 -8.54
N ILE A 274 -0.12 -5.21 -7.74
CA ILE A 274 0.39 -6.17 -6.76
C ILE A 274 1.01 -7.48 -7.32
N TYR A 275 0.83 -7.81 -8.60
CA TYR A 275 1.45 -8.96 -9.24
C TYR A 275 2.69 -8.54 -10.02
N GLU A 276 3.65 -9.48 -10.17
CA GLU A 276 4.86 -9.22 -10.94
C GLU A 276 4.61 -9.33 -12.46
N GLY A 277 5.48 -8.66 -13.21
CA GLY A 277 5.43 -8.59 -14.67
C GLY A 277 4.84 -7.29 -15.18
N THR A 278 5.62 -6.62 -16.03
CA THR A 278 5.28 -5.34 -16.64
C THR A 278 4.83 -5.51 -18.09
N VAL A 279 4.22 -4.48 -18.64
CA VAL A 279 3.70 -4.46 -20.03
C VAL A 279 4.36 -3.39 -20.89
N GLY A 280 5.34 -2.67 -20.34
CA GLY A 280 6.12 -1.62 -21.00
C GLY A 280 6.23 -0.36 -20.15
N SER A 281 6.86 0.69 -20.69
CA SER A 281 7.27 1.88 -19.95
C SER A 281 6.56 3.14 -20.43
N LEU A 282 6.04 3.93 -19.48
CA LEU A 282 5.49 5.27 -19.73
C LEU A 282 6.51 6.27 -20.26
N LEU A 283 7.80 5.97 -20.16
CA LEU A 283 8.85 6.82 -20.74
C LEU A 283 8.97 6.69 -22.26
N THR A 284 8.49 5.59 -22.85
CA THR A 284 8.76 5.24 -24.24
C THR A 284 7.54 4.84 -25.05
N GLU A 285 6.41 4.54 -24.39
CA GLU A 285 5.22 4.02 -25.08
C GLU A 285 3.96 4.82 -24.70
N ASP A 286 2.95 4.74 -25.57
CA ASP A 286 1.65 5.39 -25.36
C ASP A 286 0.93 4.81 -24.12
N PRO A 287 0.48 5.67 -23.17
CA PRO A 287 -0.15 5.22 -21.92
C PRO A 287 -1.41 4.39 -22.12
N LEU A 288 -2.24 4.69 -23.12
CA LEU A 288 -3.45 3.92 -23.42
C LEU A 288 -3.13 2.53 -23.98
N VAL A 289 -2.04 2.41 -24.75
CA VAL A 289 -1.57 1.11 -25.23
C VAL A 289 -1.13 0.24 -24.05
N LEU A 290 -0.39 0.81 -23.11
CA LEU A 290 0.04 0.12 -21.90
C LEU A 290 -1.16 -0.29 -21.02
N TRP A 291 -2.14 0.60 -20.86
CA TRP A 291 -3.37 0.28 -20.13
C TRP A 291 -4.15 -0.88 -20.78
N ARG A 292 -4.30 -0.88 -22.12
CA ARG A 292 -4.95 -1.99 -22.82
C ARG A 292 -4.21 -3.32 -22.64
N ARG A 293 -2.87 -3.31 -22.65
CA ARG A 293 -2.07 -4.51 -22.37
C ARG A 293 -2.24 -4.98 -20.91
N SER A 294 -2.30 -4.05 -19.97
CA SER A 294 -2.59 -4.35 -18.56
C SER A 294 -3.97 -5.04 -18.46
N ARG A 295 -5.02 -4.46 -19.04
CA ARG A 295 -6.36 -5.05 -19.04
C ARG A 295 -6.41 -6.42 -19.70
N ALA A 296 -5.72 -6.61 -20.81
CA ALA A 296 -5.63 -7.91 -21.49
C ALA A 296 -5.01 -9.01 -20.61
N ARG A 297 -4.09 -8.64 -19.67
CA ARG A 297 -3.53 -9.58 -18.70
C ARG A 297 -4.57 -10.08 -17.71
N TRP A 298 -5.52 -9.23 -17.30
CA TRP A 298 -6.57 -9.63 -16.35
C TRP A 298 -7.48 -10.72 -16.93
N ASP A 299 -7.63 -10.75 -18.25
CA ASP A 299 -8.42 -11.72 -19.01
C ASP A 299 -7.58 -12.90 -19.53
N ASP A 300 -6.28 -12.97 -19.21
CA ASP A 300 -5.42 -14.08 -19.61
C ASP A 300 -5.93 -15.41 -19.02
N PRO A 301 -6.13 -16.47 -19.82
CA PRO A 301 -6.72 -17.74 -19.36
C PRO A 301 -6.00 -18.35 -18.15
N PHE A 302 -4.65 -18.24 -18.09
CA PHE A 302 -3.88 -18.73 -16.97
C PHE A 302 -4.13 -17.92 -15.69
N VAL A 303 -4.27 -16.59 -15.81
CA VAL A 303 -4.60 -15.71 -14.68
C VAL A 303 -6.00 -16.01 -14.17
N VAL A 304 -6.98 -16.05 -15.08
CA VAL A 304 -8.39 -16.35 -14.76
C VAL A 304 -8.52 -17.71 -14.07
N GLU A 305 -7.88 -18.77 -14.59
CA GLU A 305 -7.86 -20.10 -13.97
C GLU A 305 -7.23 -20.04 -12.56
N SER A 306 -6.09 -19.36 -12.43
CA SER A 306 -5.36 -19.26 -11.16
C SER A 306 -6.17 -18.53 -10.09
N LEU A 307 -6.85 -17.44 -10.45
CA LEU A 307 -7.66 -16.65 -9.52
C LEU A 307 -8.99 -17.32 -9.19
N ASN A 308 -9.62 -18.00 -10.14
CA ASN A 308 -10.87 -18.73 -9.91
C ASN A 308 -10.68 -19.99 -9.04
N ALA A 309 -9.46 -20.49 -8.92
CA ALA A 309 -9.13 -21.62 -8.04
C ALA A 309 -9.03 -21.24 -6.56
N ILE A 310 -8.95 -19.96 -6.21
CA ILE A 310 -8.78 -19.47 -4.84
C ILE A 310 -10.03 -19.78 -4.01
N ARG A 311 -9.82 -20.43 -2.85
CA ARG A 311 -10.85 -20.69 -1.83
C ARG A 311 -10.43 -20.13 -0.47
N THR A 312 -9.14 -20.11 -0.20
CA THR A 312 -8.52 -19.64 1.05
C THR A 312 -7.46 -18.58 0.77
N ARG A 313 -7.02 -17.89 1.79
CA ARG A 313 -5.88 -16.95 1.65
C ARG A 313 -4.57 -17.67 1.30
N ALA A 314 -4.40 -18.90 1.72
CA ALA A 314 -3.26 -19.73 1.33
C ALA A 314 -3.28 -20.05 -0.18
N ASP A 315 -4.45 -20.36 -0.73
CA ASP A 315 -4.62 -20.54 -2.19
C ASP A 315 -4.30 -19.23 -2.93
N TRP A 316 -4.69 -18.08 -2.36
CA TRP A 316 -4.34 -16.78 -2.95
C TRP A 316 -2.82 -16.57 -3.00
N ALA A 317 -2.10 -16.87 -1.90
CA ALA A 317 -0.64 -16.81 -1.91
C ALA A 317 -0.01 -17.71 -2.97
N GLU A 318 -0.57 -18.90 -3.19
CA GLU A 318 -0.11 -19.84 -4.21
C GLU A 318 -0.41 -19.31 -5.63
N ALA A 319 -1.62 -18.78 -5.86
CA ALA A 319 -2.00 -18.18 -7.14
C ALA A 319 -1.08 -17.00 -7.49
N VAL A 320 -0.77 -16.14 -6.51
CA VAL A 320 0.21 -15.05 -6.68
C VAL A 320 1.56 -15.58 -7.15
N ARG A 321 2.12 -16.58 -6.45
CA ARG A 321 3.42 -17.14 -6.83
C ARG A 321 3.41 -17.73 -8.23
N ARG A 322 2.33 -18.43 -8.62
CA ARG A 322 2.17 -19.00 -9.97
C ARG A 322 2.13 -17.92 -11.05
N ILE A 323 1.38 -16.84 -10.81
CA ILE A 323 1.26 -15.70 -11.73
C ILE A 323 2.61 -14.97 -11.82
N ASP A 324 3.23 -14.66 -10.68
CA ASP A 324 4.51 -13.95 -10.61
C ASP A 324 5.63 -14.74 -11.33
N LEU A 325 5.72 -16.04 -11.14
CA LEU A 325 6.70 -16.89 -11.81
C LEU A 325 6.41 -17.05 -13.31
N ARG A 326 5.15 -17.02 -13.71
CA ARG A 326 4.76 -17.13 -15.12
C ARG A 326 5.12 -15.89 -15.92
N PHE A 327 4.88 -14.71 -15.34
CA PHE A 327 4.95 -13.43 -16.05
C PHE A 327 6.11 -12.53 -15.63
N GLY A 328 6.77 -12.84 -14.53
CA GLY A 328 7.97 -12.14 -14.09
C GLY A 328 9.13 -12.33 -15.05
N SER A 329 10.01 -11.32 -15.15
CA SER A 329 11.27 -11.42 -15.88
C SER A 329 12.21 -12.47 -15.25
N PRO A 330 13.29 -12.88 -15.91
CA PRO A 330 14.28 -13.77 -15.30
C PRO A 330 14.78 -13.25 -13.92
N GLU A 331 15.07 -11.95 -13.82
CA GLU A 331 15.53 -11.32 -12.58
C GLU A 331 14.46 -11.35 -11.47
N VAL A 332 13.19 -11.21 -11.86
CA VAL A 332 12.04 -11.34 -10.92
C VAL A 332 11.95 -12.76 -10.40
N ARG A 333 12.11 -13.76 -11.27
CA ARG A 333 12.06 -15.19 -10.88
C ARG A 333 13.19 -15.53 -9.92
N GLU A 334 14.43 -15.13 -10.25
CA GLU A 334 15.58 -15.31 -9.36
C GLU A 334 15.37 -14.65 -8.00
N ARG A 335 14.80 -13.44 -7.97
CA ARG A 335 14.48 -12.75 -6.73
C ARG A 335 13.41 -13.49 -5.90
N ILE A 336 12.37 -14.04 -6.55
CA ILE A 336 11.34 -14.82 -5.87
C ILE A 336 11.93 -16.09 -5.24
N GLU A 337 12.80 -16.79 -5.96
CA GLU A 337 13.48 -18.00 -5.49
C GLU A 337 14.46 -17.69 -4.34
N ALA A 338 15.10 -16.51 -4.38
CA ALA A 338 16.05 -16.06 -3.35
C ALA A 338 15.37 -15.40 -2.13
N ARG A 339 14.03 -15.34 -2.06
CA ARG A 339 13.32 -14.74 -0.92
C ARG A 339 13.73 -15.42 0.39
N PRO A 340 14.07 -14.64 1.44
CA PRO A 340 14.48 -15.23 2.71
C PRO A 340 13.34 -16.00 3.35
N VAL A 341 13.65 -17.12 3.98
CA VAL A 341 12.68 -17.86 4.80
C VAL A 341 12.21 -16.95 5.95
N HIS A 342 10.91 -16.87 6.17
CA HIS A 342 10.37 -16.19 7.35
C HIS A 342 10.60 -17.08 8.57
N VAL A 343 11.26 -16.54 9.57
CA VAL A 343 11.47 -17.22 10.85
C VAL A 343 10.54 -16.56 11.87
N PRO A 344 9.52 -17.30 12.36
CA PRO A 344 8.66 -16.79 13.42
C PRO A 344 9.50 -16.62 14.69
N MET A 345 9.22 -15.57 15.46
CA MET A 345 9.82 -15.47 16.79
C MET A 345 9.26 -16.60 17.65
N ALA A 346 10.15 -17.32 18.33
CA ALA A 346 9.76 -18.28 19.34
C ALA A 346 8.78 -17.59 20.32
N GLY A 347 7.57 -18.14 20.42
CA GLY A 347 6.54 -17.59 21.29
C GLY A 347 7.11 -17.45 22.70
N ARG A 348 6.96 -16.29 23.29
CA ARG A 348 7.02 -16.23 24.75
C ARG A 348 5.85 -17.06 25.24
N GLN A 349 6.14 -18.26 25.70
CA GLN A 349 5.24 -18.96 26.59
C GLN A 349 5.18 -18.06 27.84
N GLY A 350 4.09 -17.32 27.96
CA GLY A 350 3.75 -16.50 29.12
C GLY A 350 2.85 -17.28 30.04
#